data_86e9f5055b16bf22cb26db21b08403ea
#
_entry.id   86e9f5055b16bf22cb26db21b08403ea
#
_cell.length_a   1.000
_cell.length_b   1.000
_cell.length_c   1.000
_cell.angle_alpha   90.00
_cell.angle_beta   90.00
_cell.angle_gamma   90.00
#
_symmetry.space_group_name_H-M   'P 1'
#
loop_
_entity.id
_entity.type
_entity.pdbx_description
1 polymer ?
#
loop_
_entity_poly.entity_id
_entity_poly.type
_entity_poly.pdbx_seq_one_letter_code
_entity_poly.pdbx_strand_id
1 'polypeptide(L)'
;MANNYEELGKRVMCLVPEVDDRYERDMVTSRVGLSHKAYTVNDDTNIMTLFIEKNMRHQIDCVLVDECQFFRKHHVQELAEIVDSFDVPVLAYGLKNDFKNELFEGSYYFLVYADKIEEIKTICWCGRKATMVARIQDGKIIKQGDQIAIGGNDMYASLCRKHYNDGRLSADD
;
A
#
# COMPACT_ATOMS: atom_id res chain seq x y z
N MET A 1 11.77 -4.79 -4.47
CA MET A 1 11.40 -4.85 -5.91
C MET A 1 12.15 -3.81 -6.72
N ALA A 2 12.03 -2.51 -6.43
CA ALA A 2 12.72 -1.47 -7.20
C ALA A 2 14.21 -1.77 -7.44
N ASN A 3 14.98 -2.06 -6.39
CA ASN A 3 16.41 -2.41 -6.52
C ASN A 3 16.67 -3.56 -7.51
N ASN A 4 15.79 -4.59 -7.53
CA ASN A 4 15.98 -5.73 -8.45
C ASN A 4 15.85 -5.32 -9.91
N TYR A 5 14.95 -4.36 -10.21
CA TYR A 5 14.80 -3.80 -11.55
C TYR A 5 16.03 -2.96 -11.92
N GLU A 6 16.52 -2.12 -11.00
CA GLU A 6 17.65 -1.24 -11.22
C GLU A 6 18.97 -2.01 -11.38
N GLU A 7 19.18 -3.10 -10.62
CA GLU A 7 20.34 -3.99 -10.81
C GLU A 7 20.39 -4.60 -12.21
N LEU A 8 19.23 -4.71 -12.86
CA LEU A 8 19.09 -5.14 -14.26
C LEU A 8 19.13 -3.97 -15.26
N GLY A 9 19.47 -2.75 -14.82
CA GLY A 9 19.50 -1.56 -15.65
C GLY A 9 18.14 -1.04 -16.08
N LYS A 10 17.04 -1.51 -15.44
CA LYS A 10 15.67 -1.12 -15.72
C LYS A 10 15.26 0.07 -14.86
N ARG A 11 14.35 0.88 -15.40
CA ARG A 11 13.84 2.09 -14.72
C ARG A 11 12.48 1.87 -14.12
N VAL A 12 12.37 2.26 -12.86
CA VAL A 12 11.15 2.13 -12.07
C VAL A 12 10.59 3.51 -11.73
N MET A 13 9.28 3.65 -11.90
CA MET A 13 8.54 4.80 -11.40
C MET A 13 7.84 4.40 -10.10
N CYS A 14 8.25 4.96 -8.96
CA CYS A 14 7.63 4.70 -7.67
C CYS A 14 6.60 5.78 -7.35
N LEU A 15 5.40 5.37 -6.91
CA LEU A 15 4.29 6.24 -6.52
C LEU A 15 3.94 5.99 -5.05
N VAL A 16 3.69 7.06 -4.29
CA VAL A 16 3.27 7.04 -2.89
C VAL A 16 2.14 8.04 -2.65
N PRO A 17 1.18 7.77 -1.76
CA PRO A 17 0.14 8.73 -1.44
C PRO A 17 0.68 9.87 -0.56
N GLU A 18 0.15 11.07 -0.73
CA GLU A 18 0.52 12.26 0.06
C GLU A 18 0.17 12.12 1.56
N VAL A 19 -0.80 11.29 1.89
CA VAL A 19 -1.25 11.08 3.29
C VAL A 19 -0.24 10.31 4.16
N ASP A 20 0.86 9.85 3.60
CA ASP A 20 1.88 9.11 4.35
C ASP A 20 3.02 10.03 4.81
N ASP A 21 2.87 10.62 6.00
CA ASP A 21 3.88 11.50 6.62
C ASP A 21 5.17 10.76 7.04
N ARG A 22 5.22 9.43 6.88
CA ARG A 22 6.39 8.61 7.26
C ARG A 22 7.56 8.76 6.32
N TYR A 23 7.34 9.30 5.14
CA TYR A 23 8.36 9.49 4.13
C TYR A 23 8.77 10.97 4.02
N GLU A 24 10.08 11.23 3.92
CA GLU A 24 10.54 12.51 3.40
C GLU A 24 9.91 12.72 2.02
N ARG A 25 9.47 13.93 1.73
CA ARG A 25 8.84 14.25 0.44
C ARG A 25 9.70 13.68 -0.71
N ASP A 26 9.05 12.97 -1.63
CA ASP A 26 9.65 12.36 -2.82
C ASP A 26 10.61 11.18 -2.58
N MET A 27 10.52 10.49 -1.44
CA MET A 27 11.34 9.30 -1.14
C MET A 27 10.52 8.19 -0.51
N VAL A 28 10.66 6.96 -1.02
CA VAL A 28 10.25 5.74 -0.31
C VAL A 28 11.45 5.17 0.42
N THR A 29 11.36 5.03 1.73
CA THR A 29 12.45 4.45 2.54
C THR A 29 11.97 3.15 3.18
N SER A 30 12.65 2.05 2.88
CA SER A 30 12.37 0.78 3.52
C SER A 30 12.91 0.77 4.96
N ARG A 31 12.35 -0.10 5.83
CA ARG A 31 12.83 -0.28 7.22
C ARG A 31 14.30 -0.72 7.32
N VAL A 32 14.87 -1.25 6.24
CA VAL A 32 16.29 -1.64 6.15
C VAL A 32 17.16 -0.53 5.56
N GLY A 33 16.64 0.71 5.42
CA GLY A 33 17.41 1.88 5.02
C GLY A 33 17.62 2.04 3.51
N LEU A 34 16.96 1.23 2.68
CA LEU A 34 16.97 1.42 1.23
C LEU A 34 15.98 2.52 0.87
N SER A 35 16.44 3.58 0.22
CA SER A 35 15.62 4.71 -0.21
C SER A 35 15.52 4.76 -1.72
N HIS A 36 14.31 5.03 -2.23
CA HIS A 36 14.04 5.22 -3.64
C HIS A 36 13.33 6.54 -3.87
N LYS A 37 13.67 7.22 -4.97
CA LYS A 37 12.92 8.40 -5.39
C LYS A 37 11.49 7.97 -5.75
N ALA A 38 10.51 8.64 -5.16
CA ALA A 38 9.09 8.41 -5.42
C ALA A 38 8.42 9.71 -5.89
N TYR A 39 7.25 9.55 -6.51
CA TYR A 39 6.37 10.66 -6.84
C TYR A 39 5.16 10.61 -5.90
N THR A 40 4.94 11.71 -5.21
CA THR A 40 3.81 11.86 -4.31
C THR A 40 2.52 12.05 -5.11
N VAL A 41 1.48 11.30 -4.77
CA VAL A 41 0.17 11.30 -5.41
C VAL A 41 -0.86 11.83 -4.41
N ASN A 42 -1.53 12.92 -4.77
CA ASN A 42 -2.69 13.46 -4.05
C ASN A 42 -3.97 13.24 -4.86
N ASP A 43 -5.11 13.62 -4.30
CA ASP A 43 -6.43 13.38 -4.89
C ASP A 43 -6.60 14.00 -6.30
N ASP A 44 -5.87 15.08 -6.62
CA ASP A 44 -5.95 15.79 -7.91
C ASP A 44 -4.86 15.33 -8.91
N THR A 45 -3.97 14.42 -8.51
CA THR A 45 -2.87 13.96 -9.35
C THR A 45 -3.40 13.14 -10.52
N ASN A 46 -3.04 13.51 -11.75
CA ASN A 46 -3.26 12.69 -12.93
C ASN A 46 -2.01 11.84 -13.18
N ILE A 47 -2.09 10.54 -12.83
CA ILE A 47 -0.97 9.60 -12.93
C ILE A 47 -0.60 9.33 -14.39
N MET A 48 -1.58 9.26 -15.29
CA MET A 48 -1.32 9.06 -16.72
C MET A 48 -0.47 10.19 -17.29
N THR A 49 -0.82 11.45 -17.00
CA THR A 49 -0.05 12.62 -17.43
C THR A 49 1.37 12.58 -16.86
N LEU A 50 1.49 12.30 -15.57
CA LEU A 50 2.78 12.17 -14.89
C LEU A 50 3.63 11.06 -15.52
N PHE A 51 3.03 9.89 -15.80
CA PHE A 51 3.71 8.77 -16.44
C PHE A 51 4.21 9.14 -17.82
N ILE A 52 3.36 9.72 -18.68
CA ILE A 52 3.73 10.13 -20.05
C ILE A 52 4.91 11.10 -20.01
N GLU A 53 4.85 12.13 -19.15
CA GLU A 53 5.93 13.12 -19.00
C GLU A 53 7.28 12.47 -18.64
N LYS A 54 7.26 11.51 -17.73
CA LYS A 54 8.49 10.81 -17.29
C LYS A 54 8.97 9.80 -18.32
N ASN A 55 8.04 9.05 -18.93
CA ASN A 55 8.34 8.03 -19.94
C ASN A 55 8.93 8.65 -21.23
N MET A 56 8.50 9.86 -21.62
CA MET A 56 9.09 10.59 -22.74
C MET A 56 10.56 10.97 -22.51
N ARG A 57 10.94 11.25 -21.26
CA ARG A 57 12.34 11.60 -20.92
C ARG A 57 13.22 10.37 -20.85
N HIS A 58 12.67 9.31 -20.27
CA HIS A 58 13.36 8.04 -20.04
C HIS A 58 12.31 6.94 -19.97
N GLN A 59 12.45 5.96 -20.85
CA GLN A 59 11.54 4.81 -20.85
C GLN A 59 11.41 4.20 -19.44
N ILE A 60 10.17 4.02 -19.00
CA ILE A 60 9.83 3.38 -17.73
C ILE A 60 9.53 1.91 -18.00
N ASP A 61 10.17 1.01 -17.27
CA ASP A 61 10.03 -0.45 -17.42
C ASP A 61 9.03 -1.04 -16.40
N CYS A 62 8.70 -0.31 -15.32
CA CYS A 62 7.78 -0.76 -14.28
C CYS A 62 7.27 0.42 -13.46
N VAL A 63 6.01 0.37 -13.04
CA VAL A 63 5.44 1.28 -12.04
C VAL A 63 5.24 0.51 -10.73
N LEU A 64 5.77 1.03 -9.64
CA LEU A 64 5.54 0.52 -8.28
C LEU A 64 4.68 1.50 -7.51
N VAL A 65 3.64 0.99 -6.87
CA VAL A 65 2.73 1.77 -6.03
C VAL A 65 2.83 1.24 -4.61
N ASP A 66 3.22 2.09 -3.67
CA ASP A 66 3.21 1.76 -2.24
C ASP A 66 2.02 2.39 -1.55
N GLU A 67 1.56 1.79 -0.45
CA GLU A 67 0.38 2.19 0.32
C GLU A 67 -0.86 2.44 -0.57
N CYS A 68 -1.05 1.56 -1.56
CA CYS A 68 -2.02 1.71 -2.64
C CYS A 68 -3.47 1.81 -2.16
N GLN A 69 -3.78 1.44 -0.92
CA GLN A 69 -5.11 1.57 -0.34
C GLN A 69 -5.60 3.02 -0.26
N PHE A 70 -4.69 4.00 -0.24
CA PHE A 70 -5.03 5.43 -0.18
C PHE A 70 -5.28 6.08 -1.54
N PHE A 71 -5.11 5.32 -2.62
CA PHE A 71 -5.37 5.83 -3.97
C PHE A 71 -6.87 5.90 -4.25
N ARG A 72 -7.25 6.81 -5.17
CA ARG A 72 -8.63 7.00 -5.62
C ARG A 72 -8.95 6.12 -6.82
N LYS A 73 -10.24 5.96 -7.09
CA LYS A 73 -10.74 5.21 -8.25
C LYS A 73 -10.04 5.59 -9.56
N HIS A 74 -9.97 6.90 -9.87
CA HIS A 74 -9.38 7.37 -11.12
C HIS A 74 -7.90 7.04 -11.23
N HIS A 75 -7.13 7.09 -10.12
CA HIS A 75 -5.73 6.68 -10.10
C HIS A 75 -5.56 5.22 -10.52
N VAL A 76 -6.42 4.32 -10.00
CA VAL A 76 -6.38 2.90 -10.32
C VAL A 76 -6.73 2.66 -11.80
N GLN A 77 -7.71 3.41 -12.32
CA GLN A 77 -8.09 3.33 -13.73
C GLN A 77 -6.96 3.82 -14.65
N GLU A 78 -6.30 4.93 -14.29
CA GLU A 78 -5.13 5.43 -15.03
C GLU A 78 -3.96 4.44 -15.00
N LEU A 79 -3.72 3.77 -13.86
CA LEU A 79 -2.70 2.72 -13.75
C LEU A 79 -3.02 1.50 -14.63
N ALA A 80 -4.28 1.08 -14.70
CA ALA A 80 -4.71 0.02 -15.60
C ALA A 80 -4.51 0.42 -17.06
N GLU A 81 -4.85 1.66 -17.42
CA GLU A 81 -4.64 2.19 -18.77
C GLU A 81 -3.14 2.26 -19.14
N ILE A 82 -2.25 2.52 -18.19
CA ILE A 82 -0.78 2.45 -18.42
C ILE A 82 -0.37 1.03 -18.81
N VAL A 83 -0.89 0.01 -18.12
CA VAL A 83 -0.61 -1.39 -18.47
C VAL A 83 -1.10 -1.69 -19.90
N ASP A 84 -2.36 -1.35 -20.19
CA ASP A 84 -3.00 -1.68 -21.44
C ASP A 84 -2.40 -0.94 -22.66
N SER A 85 -2.01 0.33 -22.47
CA SER A 85 -1.58 1.19 -23.57
C SER A 85 -0.07 1.20 -23.80
N PHE A 86 0.73 0.91 -22.79
CA PHE A 86 2.20 1.02 -22.84
C PHE A 86 2.91 -0.32 -22.59
N ASP A 87 2.19 -1.39 -22.24
CA ASP A 87 2.75 -2.70 -21.87
C ASP A 87 3.78 -2.58 -20.70
N VAL A 88 3.52 -1.63 -19.79
CA VAL A 88 4.36 -1.39 -18.60
C VAL A 88 3.68 -2.00 -17.38
N PRO A 89 4.30 -3.00 -16.73
CA PRO A 89 3.70 -3.64 -15.56
C PRO A 89 3.56 -2.67 -14.39
N VAL A 90 2.43 -2.76 -13.70
CA VAL A 90 2.15 -2.04 -12.44
C VAL A 90 2.08 -3.05 -11.30
N LEU A 91 2.88 -2.83 -10.26
CA LEU A 91 2.85 -3.62 -9.04
C LEU A 91 2.41 -2.71 -7.87
N ALA A 92 1.25 -3.00 -7.31
CA ALA A 92 0.68 -2.23 -6.22
C ALA A 92 0.72 -3.01 -4.90
N TYR A 93 1.22 -2.36 -3.86
CA TYR A 93 1.33 -2.89 -2.51
C TYR A 93 0.50 -2.07 -1.55
N GLY A 94 -0.24 -2.74 -0.67
CA GLY A 94 -1.06 -2.04 0.31
C GLY A 94 -1.90 -2.95 1.18
N LEU A 95 -2.67 -2.33 2.05
CA LEU A 95 -3.59 -3.00 2.95
C LEU A 95 -4.91 -3.29 2.23
N LYS A 96 -5.43 -4.50 2.40
CA LYS A 96 -6.74 -4.86 1.86
C LYS A 96 -7.87 -4.09 2.55
N ASN A 97 -7.86 -4.09 3.89
CA ASN A 97 -8.93 -3.56 4.74
C ASN A 97 -8.36 -2.79 5.94
N ASP A 98 -9.18 -1.92 6.48
CA ASP A 98 -8.89 -1.15 7.68
C ASP A 98 -9.12 -1.96 8.97
N PHE A 99 -8.99 -1.30 10.12
CA PHE A 99 -9.20 -1.88 11.44
C PHE A 99 -10.68 -2.20 11.75
N LYS A 100 -11.63 -1.68 10.99
CA LYS A 100 -13.07 -1.99 11.07
C LYS A 100 -13.46 -3.17 10.19
N ASN A 101 -12.52 -3.70 9.39
CA ASN A 101 -12.70 -4.70 8.33
C ASN A 101 -13.48 -4.18 7.12
N GLU A 102 -13.41 -2.88 6.88
CA GLU A 102 -13.95 -2.24 5.68
C GLU A 102 -12.82 -2.06 4.65
N LEU A 103 -13.14 -2.22 3.37
CA LEU A 103 -12.17 -1.95 2.32
C LEU A 103 -11.88 -0.46 2.22
N PHE A 104 -10.62 -0.13 1.98
CA PHE A 104 -10.28 1.20 1.50
C PHE A 104 -10.74 1.37 0.06
N GLU A 105 -10.96 2.61 -0.38
CA GLU A 105 -11.35 2.91 -1.76
C GLU A 105 -10.34 2.35 -2.77
N GLY A 106 -9.06 2.66 -2.59
CA GLY A 106 -8.00 2.15 -3.46
C GLY A 106 -7.98 0.63 -3.50
N SER A 107 -8.05 -0.03 -2.34
CA SER A 107 -8.05 -1.49 -2.26
C SER A 107 -9.22 -2.12 -3.01
N TYR A 108 -10.42 -1.52 -2.90
CA TYR A 108 -11.59 -1.99 -3.66
C TYR A 108 -11.32 -1.97 -5.17
N TYR A 109 -10.80 -0.85 -5.70
CA TYR A 109 -10.57 -0.73 -7.13
C TYR A 109 -9.37 -1.54 -7.61
N PHE A 110 -8.30 -1.68 -6.82
CA PHE A 110 -7.20 -2.60 -7.16
C PHE A 110 -7.68 -4.05 -7.22
N LEU A 111 -8.56 -4.49 -6.33
CA LEU A 111 -9.14 -5.83 -6.40
C LEU A 111 -10.02 -6.04 -7.64
N VAL A 112 -10.65 -4.98 -8.17
CA VAL A 112 -11.48 -5.03 -9.39
C VAL A 112 -10.62 -5.09 -10.65
N TYR A 113 -9.53 -4.31 -10.72
CA TYR A 113 -8.74 -4.11 -11.93
C TYR A 113 -7.51 -5.01 -12.03
N ALA A 114 -7.07 -5.66 -10.95
CA ALA A 114 -5.85 -6.45 -10.95
C ALA A 114 -6.01 -7.76 -11.75
N ASP A 115 -5.09 -8.04 -12.66
CA ASP A 115 -4.98 -9.32 -13.35
C ASP A 115 -4.48 -10.42 -12.41
N LYS A 116 -3.65 -10.05 -11.42
CA LYS A 116 -3.07 -10.96 -10.44
C LYS A 116 -3.10 -10.39 -9.06
N ILE A 117 -3.60 -11.17 -8.11
CA ILE A 117 -3.65 -10.80 -6.69
C ILE A 117 -2.80 -11.78 -5.90
N GLU A 118 -1.84 -11.26 -5.15
CA GLU A 118 -0.99 -12.04 -4.26
C GLU A 118 -1.13 -11.55 -2.81
N GLU A 119 -1.28 -12.47 -1.88
CA GLU A 119 -1.33 -12.15 -0.47
C GLU A 119 0.04 -12.32 0.18
N ILE A 120 0.57 -11.23 0.74
CA ILE A 120 1.76 -11.27 1.58
C ILE A 120 1.34 -11.78 2.97
N LYS A 121 1.84 -12.96 3.33
CA LYS A 121 1.46 -13.63 4.58
C LYS A 121 2.06 -12.93 5.79
N THR A 122 1.20 -12.56 6.72
CA THR A 122 1.55 -12.09 8.06
C THR A 122 1.05 -13.08 9.11
N ILE A 123 1.73 -13.19 10.23
CA ILE A 123 1.45 -14.18 11.28
C ILE A 123 0.92 -13.47 12.53
N CYS A 124 -0.19 -13.96 13.06
CA CYS A 124 -0.70 -13.59 14.38
C CYS A 124 0.22 -14.17 15.48
N TRP A 125 0.25 -13.56 16.65
CA TRP A 125 1.03 -14.05 17.79
C TRP A 125 0.79 -15.53 18.13
N CYS A 126 -0.36 -16.09 17.81
CA CYS A 126 -0.68 -17.51 18.03
C CYS A 126 -0.17 -18.44 16.91
N GLY A 127 0.61 -17.97 15.95
CA GLY A 127 1.13 -18.74 14.82
C GLY A 127 0.17 -18.90 13.64
N ARG A 128 -1.09 -18.49 13.76
CA ARG A 128 -2.05 -18.53 12.65
C ARG A 128 -1.83 -17.37 11.69
N LYS A 129 -2.29 -17.52 10.45
CA LYS A 129 -2.33 -16.43 9.47
C LYS A 129 -3.09 -15.24 10.05
N ALA A 130 -2.47 -14.06 10.03
CA ALA A 130 -3.11 -12.79 10.34
C ALA A 130 -3.80 -12.25 9.08
N THR A 131 -5.09 -11.94 9.21
CA THR A 131 -5.91 -11.42 8.12
C THR A 131 -6.65 -10.13 8.53
N MET A 132 -6.48 -9.73 9.79
CA MET A 132 -7.13 -8.58 10.39
C MET A 132 -6.09 -7.58 10.86
N VAL A 133 -6.36 -6.29 10.65
CA VAL A 133 -5.64 -5.18 11.23
C VAL A 133 -6.41 -4.71 12.46
N ALA A 134 -5.79 -4.75 13.63
CA ALA A 134 -6.38 -4.23 14.86
C ALA A 134 -5.76 -2.88 15.19
N ARG A 135 -6.58 -1.86 15.44
CA ARG A 135 -6.14 -0.60 16.03
C ARG A 135 -6.22 -0.71 17.54
N ILE A 136 -5.17 -0.29 18.23
CA ILE A 136 -5.01 -0.40 19.67
C ILE A 136 -5.06 1.01 20.28
N GLN A 137 -5.89 1.17 21.29
CA GLN A 137 -5.93 2.36 22.13
C GLN A 137 -6.08 1.91 23.59
N ASP A 138 -5.22 2.45 24.47
CA ASP A 138 -5.20 2.10 25.90
C ASP A 138 -5.17 0.58 26.16
N GLY A 139 -4.37 -0.14 25.39
CA GLY A 139 -4.21 -1.60 25.48
C GLY A 139 -5.42 -2.42 25.01
N LYS A 140 -6.40 -1.80 24.35
CA LYS A 140 -7.61 -2.47 23.86
C LYS A 140 -7.79 -2.30 22.34
N ILE A 141 -8.36 -3.32 21.71
CA ILE A 141 -8.75 -3.24 20.31
C ILE A 141 -9.98 -2.35 20.17
N ILE A 142 -9.86 -1.28 19.39
CA ILE A 142 -10.99 -0.43 19.04
C ILE A 142 -11.56 -0.82 17.67
N LYS A 143 -12.89 -0.70 17.51
CA LYS A 143 -13.62 -1.06 16.28
C LYS A 143 -14.41 0.12 15.72
N GLN A 144 -14.21 1.31 16.26
CA GLN A 144 -14.87 2.55 15.85
C GLN A 144 -13.86 3.69 15.71
N GLY A 145 -14.17 4.68 14.91
CA GLY A 145 -13.33 5.84 14.64
C GLY A 145 -13.07 6.05 13.15
N ASP A 146 -12.31 7.09 12.84
CA ASP A 146 -11.94 7.42 11.46
C ASP A 146 -11.09 6.32 10.84
N GLN A 147 -11.31 6.07 9.53
CA GLN A 147 -10.62 5.02 8.79
C GLN A 147 -9.10 5.24 8.81
N ILE A 148 -8.67 6.46 8.67
CA ILE A 148 -7.26 6.86 8.69
C ILE A 148 -6.97 7.55 10.04
N ALA A 149 -5.95 7.07 10.75
CA ALA A 149 -5.34 7.79 11.86
C ALA A 149 -3.83 7.71 11.70
N ILE A 150 -3.18 8.87 11.72
CA ILE A 150 -1.73 8.96 11.69
C ILE A 150 -1.21 8.47 13.04
N GLY A 151 -0.39 7.43 13.02
CA GLY A 151 0.18 6.85 14.25
C GLY A 151 1.22 5.78 13.96
N GLY A 152 2.10 5.55 14.94
CA GLY A 152 3.18 4.57 14.85
C GLY A 152 2.69 3.10 14.90
N ASN A 153 3.64 2.17 14.72
CA ASN A 153 3.40 0.73 14.73
C ASN A 153 2.78 0.21 16.05
N ASP A 154 2.95 0.95 17.16
CA ASP A 154 2.42 0.58 18.47
C ASP A 154 0.90 0.71 18.56
N MET A 155 0.28 1.39 17.58
CA MET A 155 -1.16 1.56 17.49
C MET A 155 -1.85 0.45 16.68
N TYR A 156 -1.11 -0.43 16.02
CA TYR A 156 -1.67 -1.45 15.13
C TYR A 156 -1.05 -2.82 15.37
N ALA A 157 -1.89 -3.86 15.34
CA ALA A 157 -1.46 -5.25 15.39
C ALA A 157 -2.11 -6.08 14.28
N SER A 158 -1.32 -7.02 13.74
CA SER A 158 -1.82 -8.00 12.77
C SER A 158 -2.33 -9.24 13.52
N LEU A 159 -3.61 -9.54 13.41
CA LEU A 159 -4.27 -10.62 14.14
C LEU A 159 -4.99 -11.60 13.21
N CYS A 160 -5.11 -12.86 13.66
CA CYS A 160 -6.08 -13.76 13.05
C CYS A 160 -7.51 -13.34 13.42
N ARG A 161 -8.49 -13.68 12.59
CA ARG A 161 -9.89 -13.28 12.80
C ARG A 161 -10.43 -13.65 14.18
N LYS A 162 -10.03 -14.82 14.73
CA LYS A 162 -10.46 -15.23 16.07
C LYS A 162 -10.00 -14.20 17.12
N HIS A 163 -8.69 -13.93 17.22
CA HIS A 163 -8.15 -13.05 18.25
C HIS A 163 -8.57 -11.59 18.07
N TYR A 164 -8.75 -11.14 16.83
CA TYR A 164 -9.37 -9.83 16.57
C TYR A 164 -10.78 -9.75 17.15
N ASN A 165 -11.62 -10.79 16.97
CA ASN A 165 -12.99 -10.82 17.50
C ASN A 165 -13.03 -10.96 19.03
N ASP A 166 -12.15 -11.80 19.58
CA ASP A 166 -12.02 -12.05 21.02
C ASP A 166 -11.39 -10.85 21.77
N GLY A 167 -10.80 -9.88 21.05
CA GLY A 167 -10.12 -8.72 21.64
C GLY A 167 -8.75 -9.02 22.21
N ARG A 168 -8.13 -10.17 21.87
CA ARG A 168 -6.87 -10.64 22.47
C ARG A 168 -5.65 -10.20 21.65
N LEU A 169 -4.75 -9.46 22.29
CA LEU A 169 -3.53 -8.94 21.70
C LEU A 169 -2.32 -9.85 21.94
N SER A 170 -2.36 -10.67 23.00
CA SER A 170 -1.29 -11.56 23.40
C SER A 170 -1.80 -12.89 23.95
N ALA A 171 -0.89 -13.78 24.35
CA ALA A 171 -1.22 -15.01 25.03
C ALA A 171 -1.69 -14.79 26.46
N ASP A 172 -1.27 -13.68 27.05
CA ASP A 172 -1.51 -13.35 28.48
C ASP A 172 -2.83 -12.57 28.69
N ASP A 173 -3.52 -12.14 27.61
CA ASP A 173 -4.87 -11.59 27.64
C ASP A 173 -5.89 -12.76 27.75
#